data_3c8f8aacde2ac23ffcb99232d0ad56ab
#
_entry.id   3c8f8aacde2ac23ffcb99232d0ad56ab
#
_cell.length_a   1.000
_cell.length_b   1.000
_cell.length_c   1.000
_cell.angle_alpha   90.00
_cell.angle_beta   90.00
_cell.angle_gamma   90.00
#
_symmetry.space_group_name_H-M   'P 1'
#
loop_
_entity.id
_entity.type
_entity.pdbx_description
1 polymer ?
#
loop_
_entity_poly.entity_id
_entity_poly.type
_entity_poly.pdbx_seq_one_letter_code
_entity_poly.pdbx_strand_id
1 'polypeptide(L)'
;LDFKSLCDIDTKDHVAVSAFVKKSMDEMLKKGLITDDMYRLTRPKLIEQFISSDVAARMAQADKRGDLYKEKPFVMDYEGVLVQGIIDVFWLENDKIVLLDYKTDRVNAAKELIDRYSTQLKLYADALGRIFSTDGKCIQADERLIYSFRLQQTIVTSREYKK
;
A
#
# COMPACT_ATOMS: atom_id res chain seq x y z
N LEU A 1 6.93 -5.75 6.87
CA LEU A 1 8.04 -5.98 5.94
C LEU A 1 8.98 -4.79 5.91
N ASP A 2 10.28 -5.06 5.83
CA ASP A 2 11.33 -4.07 5.61
C ASP A 2 11.56 -3.89 4.11
N PHE A 3 10.99 -2.82 3.55
CA PHE A 3 11.08 -2.55 2.12
C PHE A 3 12.47 -2.06 1.69
N LYS A 4 13.28 -1.48 2.60
CA LYS A 4 14.66 -1.10 2.28
C LYS A 4 15.48 -2.32 1.89
N SER A 5 15.37 -3.40 2.65
CA SER A 5 16.05 -4.65 2.37
C SER A 5 15.56 -5.35 1.10
N LEU A 6 14.36 -5.00 0.60
CA LEU A 6 13.84 -5.53 -0.64
C LEU A 6 14.60 -5.01 -1.87
N CYS A 7 15.21 -3.83 -1.79
CA CYS A 7 16.03 -3.28 -2.88
C CYS A 7 17.26 -4.12 -3.22
N ASP A 8 17.71 -4.94 -2.28
CA ASP A 8 18.93 -5.76 -2.42
C ASP A 8 18.63 -7.18 -2.91
N ILE A 9 17.36 -7.47 -3.22
CA ILE A 9 16.88 -8.78 -3.63
C ILE A 9 16.44 -8.74 -5.08
N ASP A 10 16.84 -9.72 -5.86
CA ASP A 10 16.25 -9.95 -7.18
C ASP A 10 14.82 -10.48 -7.00
N THR A 11 13.82 -9.62 -7.19
CA THR A 11 12.40 -9.95 -7.05
C THR A 11 11.88 -10.90 -8.14
N LYS A 12 12.69 -11.22 -9.15
CA LYS A 12 12.41 -12.25 -10.16
C LYS A 12 12.95 -13.62 -9.75
N ASP A 13 13.87 -13.67 -8.80
CA ASP A 13 14.34 -14.93 -8.21
C ASP A 13 13.37 -15.39 -7.11
N HIS A 14 12.53 -16.35 -7.45
CA HIS A 14 11.54 -16.92 -6.52
C HIS A 14 12.15 -17.52 -5.26
N VAL A 15 13.39 -18.05 -5.33
CA VAL A 15 14.07 -18.63 -4.17
C VAL A 15 14.51 -17.52 -3.21
N ALA A 16 15.07 -16.43 -3.75
CA ALA A 16 15.46 -15.27 -2.97
C ALA A 16 14.24 -14.59 -2.31
N VAL A 17 13.14 -14.42 -3.06
CA VAL A 17 11.90 -13.85 -2.54
C VAL A 17 11.30 -14.71 -1.43
N SER A 18 11.23 -16.04 -1.61
CA SER A 18 10.69 -16.94 -0.59
C SER A 18 11.54 -16.94 0.68
N ALA A 19 12.87 -16.96 0.54
CA ALA A 19 13.79 -16.86 1.67
C ALA A 19 13.63 -15.54 2.44
N PHE A 20 13.47 -14.42 1.72
CA PHE A 20 13.23 -13.10 2.32
C PHE A 20 11.91 -13.05 3.10
N VAL A 21 10.82 -13.55 2.52
CA VAL A 21 9.50 -13.60 3.19
C VAL A 21 9.57 -14.42 4.45
N LYS A 22 10.15 -15.63 4.36
CA LYS A 22 10.30 -16.50 5.53
C LYS A 22 11.12 -15.83 6.63
N LYS A 23 12.30 -15.29 6.29
CA LYS A 23 13.15 -14.58 7.25
C LYS A 23 12.40 -13.42 7.91
N SER A 24 11.69 -12.61 7.13
CA SER A 24 10.91 -11.49 7.65
C SER A 24 9.81 -11.93 8.62
N MET A 25 9.10 -13.02 8.31
CA MET A 25 8.07 -13.59 9.19
C MET A 25 8.67 -14.13 10.48
N ASP A 26 9.79 -14.85 10.40
CA ASP A 26 10.50 -15.40 11.56
C ASP A 26 10.99 -14.28 12.49
N GLU A 27 11.51 -13.19 11.94
CA GLU A 27 11.92 -12.01 12.69
C GLU A 27 10.73 -11.28 13.35
N MET A 28 9.62 -11.15 12.66
CA MET A 28 8.40 -10.55 13.22
C MET A 28 7.86 -11.38 14.39
N LEU A 29 7.84 -12.71 14.26
CA LEU A 29 7.46 -13.61 15.33
C LEU A 29 8.41 -13.48 16.53
N LYS A 30 9.72 -13.53 16.29
CA LYS A 30 10.75 -13.38 17.34
C LYS A 30 10.65 -12.05 18.08
N LYS A 31 10.28 -10.95 17.40
CA LYS A 31 10.08 -9.63 17.98
C LYS A 31 8.71 -9.45 18.65
N GLY A 32 7.83 -10.45 18.60
CA GLY A 32 6.47 -10.38 19.12
C GLY A 32 5.54 -9.45 18.34
N LEU A 33 5.89 -9.10 17.10
CA LEU A 33 5.07 -8.25 16.22
C LEU A 33 3.90 -9.02 15.61
N ILE A 34 4.00 -10.34 15.55
CA ILE A 34 2.92 -11.26 15.17
C ILE A 34 2.88 -12.41 16.17
N THR A 35 1.71 -13.01 16.35
CA THR A 35 1.53 -14.21 17.18
C THR A 35 1.81 -15.48 16.39
N ASP A 36 1.99 -16.61 17.11
CA ASP A 36 2.12 -17.93 16.47
C ASP A 36 0.91 -18.27 15.58
N ASP A 37 -0.29 -17.90 16.01
CA ASP A 37 -1.50 -18.13 15.21
C ASP A 37 -1.51 -17.28 13.94
N MET A 38 -1.11 -16.00 14.03
CA MET A 38 -0.95 -15.13 12.85
C MET A 38 0.09 -15.71 11.90
N TYR A 39 1.22 -16.18 12.42
CA TYR A 39 2.26 -16.80 11.61
C TYR A 39 1.73 -18.03 10.86
N ARG A 40 1.02 -18.96 11.55
CA ARG A 40 0.44 -20.18 10.95
C ARG A 40 -0.65 -19.92 9.93
N LEU A 41 -1.47 -18.88 10.15
CA LEU A 41 -2.58 -18.51 9.26
C LEU A 41 -2.13 -17.69 8.04
N THR A 42 -0.94 -17.10 8.10
CA THR A 42 -0.37 -16.34 6.99
C THR A 42 -0.08 -17.26 5.81
N ARG A 43 -0.37 -16.77 4.62
CA ARG A 43 -0.10 -17.46 3.35
C ARG A 43 1.12 -16.83 2.68
N PRO A 44 2.35 -17.35 2.87
CA PRO A 44 3.58 -16.72 2.37
C PRO A 44 3.54 -16.43 0.86
N LYS A 45 2.96 -17.33 0.06
CA LYS A 45 2.84 -17.16 -1.39
C LYS A 45 2.13 -15.87 -1.81
N LEU A 46 1.13 -15.41 -1.05
CA LEU A 46 0.46 -14.15 -1.35
C LEU A 46 1.39 -12.94 -1.13
N ILE A 47 2.24 -13.03 -0.11
CA ILE A 47 3.24 -12.01 0.20
C ILE A 47 4.35 -12.04 -0.85
N GLU A 48 4.81 -13.23 -1.26
CA GLU A 48 5.82 -13.41 -2.31
C GLU A 48 5.36 -12.76 -3.62
N GLN A 49 4.11 -12.98 -4.01
CA GLN A 49 3.53 -12.39 -5.22
C GLN A 49 3.42 -10.86 -5.14
N PHE A 50 3.05 -10.33 -3.96
CA PHE A 50 3.06 -8.89 -3.74
C PHE A 50 4.48 -8.33 -3.89
N ILE A 51 5.47 -8.95 -3.24
CA ILE A 51 6.88 -8.52 -3.29
C ILE A 51 7.43 -8.53 -4.73
N SER A 52 7.01 -9.49 -5.54
CA SER A 52 7.40 -9.59 -6.96
C SER A 52 6.64 -8.63 -7.89
N SER A 53 5.74 -7.79 -7.35
CA SER A 53 4.97 -6.82 -8.14
C SER A 53 5.73 -5.52 -8.36
N ASP A 54 5.40 -4.82 -9.46
CA ASP A 54 5.98 -3.50 -9.75
C ASP A 54 5.69 -2.48 -8.65
N VAL A 55 4.51 -2.55 -8.00
CA VAL A 55 4.16 -1.64 -6.92
C VAL A 55 5.06 -1.84 -5.70
N ALA A 56 5.42 -3.08 -5.36
CA ALA A 56 6.34 -3.35 -4.27
C ALA A 56 7.76 -2.86 -4.57
N ALA A 57 8.21 -2.96 -5.82
CA ALA A 57 9.49 -2.40 -6.27
C ALA A 57 9.52 -0.87 -6.13
N ARG A 58 8.44 -0.18 -6.52
CA ARG A 58 8.28 1.28 -6.33
C ARG A 58 8.31 1.67 -4.85
N MET A 59 7.62 0.92 -4.01
CA MET A 59 7.62 1.13 -2.56
C MET A 59 9.02 0.94 -1.96
N ALA A 60 9.76 -0.08 -2.39
CA ALA A 60 11.13 -0.31 -1.95
C ALA A 60 12.05 0.87 -2.30
N GLN A 61 11.95 1.39 -3.52
CA GLN A 61 12.70 2.58 -3.91
C GLN A 61 12.31 3.82 -3.10
N ALA A 62 11.04 4.00 -2.79
CA ALA A 62 10.58 5.08 -1.93
C ALA A 62 11.09 4.94 -0.48
N ASP A 63 11.06 3.73 0.08
CA ASP A 63 11.58 3.46 1.43
C ASP A 63 13.09 3.71 1.52
N LYS A 64 13.84 3.38 0.45
CA LYS A 64 15.28 3.68 0.36
C LYS A 64 15.58 5.18 0.40
N ARG A 65 14.71 6.02 -0.19
CA ARG A 65 14.84 7.49 -0.14
C ARG A 65 14.31 8.10 1.16
N GLY A 66 13.56 7.35 1.98
CA GLY A 66 12.88 7.86 3.18
C GLY A 66 11.50 8.48 2.88
N ASP A 67 10.94 8.21 1.72
CA ASP A 67 9.69 8.78 1.21
C ASP A 67 8.49 7.83 1.34
N LEU A 68 8.64 6.68 1.98
CA LEU A 68 7.57 5.70 2.21
C LEU A 68 6.95 5.87 3.58
N TYR A 69 5.65 6.07 3.64
CA TYR A 69 4.86 6.25 4.86
C TYR A 69 3.87 5.11 4.99
N LYS A 70 3.83 4.46 6.16
CA LYS A 70 2.97 3.30 6.46
C LYS A 70 2.10 3.58 7.67
N GLU A 71 0.87 3.09 7.65
CA GLU A 71 -0.09 3.14 8.78
C GLU A 71 -0.22 4.54 9.39
N LYS A 72 -0.48 5.54 8.52
CA LYS A 72 -0.59 6.94 8.96
C LYS A 72 -2.01 7.30 9.34
N PRO A 73 -2.28 7.60 10.62
CA PRO A 73 -3.57 8.12 11.02
C PRO A 73 -3.76 9.54 10.48
N PHE A 74 -4.99 9.89 10.13
CA PHE A 74 -5.38 11.25 9.79
C PHE A 74 -6.73 11.61 10.39
N VAL A 75 -6.94 12.91 10.58
CA VAL A 75 -8.21 13.51 10.93
C VAL A 75 -8.37 14.75 10.06
N MET A 76 -9.51 14.92 9.41
CA MET A 76 -9.82 16.12 8.63
C MET A 76 -11.29 16.51 8.76
N ASP A 77 -11.58 17.79 8.61
CA ASP A 77 -12.92 18.26 8.33
C ASP A 77 -13.21 18.13 6.83
N TYR A 78 -14.27 17.42 6.51
CA TYR A 78 -14.77 17.26 5.15
C TYR A 78 -16.21 17.73 5.09
N GLU A 79 -16.43 18.93 4.54
CA GLU A 79 -17.74 19.55 4.42
C GLU A 79 -18.52 19.65 5.76
N GLY A 80 -17.82 19.99 6.85
CA GLY A 80 -18.40 20.09 8.20
C GLY A 80 -18.56 18.76 8.94
N VAL A 81 -18.08 17.67 8.37
CA VAL A 81 -18.05 16.34 8.99
C VAL A 81 -16.62 15.96 9.34
N LEU A 82 -16.39 15.57 10.59
CA LEU A 82 -15.08 15.07 11.02
C LEU A 82 -14.86 13.66 10.47
N VAL A 83 -13.89 13.53 9.57
CA VAL A 83 -13.48 12.23 9.00
C VAL A 83 -12.13 11.84 9.59
N GLN A 84 -12.04 10.62 10.07
CA GLN A 84 -10.81 10.04 10.58
C GLN A 84 -10.56 8.66 9.98
N GLY A 85 -9.29 8.28 9.87
CA GLY A 85 -8.91 6.98 9.33
C GLY A 85 -7.43 6.70 9.47
N ILE A 86 -7.02 5.54 8.97
CA ILE A 86 -5.63 5.15 8.87
C ILE A 86 -5.37 4.84 7.39
N ILE A 87 -4.36 5.46 6.83
CA ILE A 87 -3.89 5.20 5.47
C ILE A 87 -2.88 4.08 5.54
N ASP A 88 -3.11 2.98 4.83
CA ASP A 88 -2.23 1.80 4.85
C ASP A 88 -0.82 2.16 4.43
N VAL A 89 -0.67 2.75 3.24
CA VAL A 89 0.62 3.19 2.72
C VAL A 89 0.48 4.27 1.65
N PHE A 90 1.41 5.21 1.67
CA PHE A 90 1.62 6.16 0.58
C PHE A 90 3.10 6.52 0.47
N TRP A 91 3.51 7.02 -0.68
CA TRP A 91 4.86 7.51 -0.89
C TRP A 91 4.90 8.68 -1.85
N LEU A 92 6.05 9.40 -1.81
CA LEU A 92 6.33 10.47 -2.75
C LEU A 92 7.14 9.93 -3.94
N GLU A 93 6.67 10.23 -5.14
CA GLU A 93 7.31 9.83 -6.40
C GLU A 93 7.09 10.92 -7.45
N ASN A 94 8.19 11.50 -7.96
CA ASN A 94 8.15 12.58 -8.97
C ASN A 94 7.23 13.76 -8.58
N ASP A 95 7.37 14.25 -7.36
CA ASP A 95 6.57 15.34 -6.76
C ASP A 95 5.05 15.04 -6.69
N LYS A 96 4.68 13.78 -6.72
CA LYS A 96 3.29 13.29 -6.58
C LYS A 96 3.16 12.33 -5.42
N ILE A 97 1.98 12.27 -4.86
CA ILE A 97 1.63 11.26 -3.87
C ILE A 97 1.03 10.06 -4.57
N VAL A 98 1.59 8.89 -4.31
CA VAL A 98 1.01 7.60 -4.69
C VAL A 98 0.42 6.97 -3.44
N LEU A 99 -0.88 6.69 -3.47
CA LEU A 99 -1.64 6.07 -2.40
C LEU A 99 -1.93 4.62 -2.74
N LEU A 100 -1.66 3.70 -1.83
CA LEU A 100 -1.97 2.28 -1.96
C LEU A 100 -2.73 1.78 -0.73
N ASP A 101 -3.79 1.04 -0.98
CA ASP A 101 -4.61 0.39 0.04
C ASP A 101 -4.64 -1.13 -0.23
N TYR A 102 -4.45 -1.93 0.82
CA TYR A 102 -4.43 -3.39 0.72
C TYR A 102 -5.82 -3.98 0.93
N LYS A 103 -6.25 -4.87 0.04
CA LYS A 103 -7.54 -5.55 0.14
C LYS A 103 -7.41 -7.06 0.08
N THR A 104 -8.03 -7.72 1.04
CA THR A 104 -8.12 -9.19 1.13
C THR A 104 -9.51 -9.72 0.80
N ASP A 105 -10.41 -8.85 0.35
CA ASP A 105 -11.80 -9.17 0.01
C ASP A 105 -11.90 -10.32 -0.97
N ARG A 106 -12.92 -11.15 -0.78
CA ARG A 106 -13.31 -12.21 -1.73
C ARG A 106 -14.11 -11.59 -2.87
N VAL A 107 -13.42 -11.24 -3.93
CA VAL A 107 -13.97 -10.67 -5.16
C VAL A 107 -13.55 -11.50 -6.36
N ASN A 108 -14.32 -11.38 -7.45
CA ASN A 108 -14.04 -12.07 -8.71
C ASN A 108 -13.52 -11.12 -9.79
N ALA A 109 -13.72 -9.82 -9.62
CA ALA A 109 -13.30 -8.81 -10.59
C ALA A 109 -12.80 -7.53 -9.90
N ALA A 110 -11.84 -6.85 -10.54
CA ALA A 110 -11.30 -5.57 -10.08
C ALA A 110 -12.37 -4.49 -9.91
N LYS A 111 -13.39 -4.50 -10.77
CA LYS A 111 -14.51 -3.56 -10.71
C LYS A 111 -15.23 -3.55 -9.37
N GLU A 112 -15.41 -4.70 -8.73
CA GLU A 112 -16.05 -4.79 -7.42
C GLU A 112 -15.28 -4.00 -6.33
N LEU A 113 -13.94 -4.02 -6.38
CA LEU A 113 -13.11 -3.26 -5.46
C LEU A 113 -13.14 -1.77 -5.78
N ILE A 114 -13.12 -1.40 -7.06
CA ILE A 114 -13.25 0.00 -7.47
C ILE A 114 -14.57 0.58 -6.98
N ASP A 115 -15.69 -0.12 -7.21
CA ASP A 115 -17.02 0.34 -6.83
C ASP A 115 -17.17 0.50 -5.30
N ARG A 116 -16.49 -0.35 -4.50
CA ARG A 116 -16.54 -0.31 -3.03
C ARG A 116 -15.63 0.76 -2.42
N TYR A 117 -14.44 0.94 -2.98
CA TYR A 117 -13.35 1.65 -2.28
C TYR A 117 -12.88 2.95 -2.95
N SER A 118 -13.35 3.29 -4.15
CA SER A 118 -12.94 4.53 -4.84
C SER A 118 -13.24 5.79 -4.03
N THR A 119 -14.39 5.84 -3.34
CA THR A 119 -14.76 6.98 -2.49
C THR A 119 -13.82 7.08 -1.27
N GLN A 120 -13.50 5.96 -0.61
CA GLN A 120 -12.55 5.94 0.50
C GLN A 120 -11.18 6.45 0.06
N LEU A 121 -10.66 5.94 -1.08
CA LEU A 121 -9.37 6.36 -1.61
C LEU A 121 -9.35 7.82 -2.05
N LYS A 122 -10.48 8.35 -2.53
CA LYS A 122 -10.62 9.78 -2.82
C LYS A 122 -10.50 10.61 -1.54
N LEU A 123 -11.19 10.24 -0.47
CA LEU A 123 -11.09 10.92 0.82
C LEU A 123 -9.67 10.88 1.38
N TYR A 124 -8.98 9.74 1.28
CA TYR A 124 -7.59 9.62 1.70
C TYR A 124 -6.66 10.51 0.86
N ALA A 125 -6.87 10.55 -0.45
CA ALA A 125 -6.12 11.42 -1.35
C ALA A 125 -6.31 12.90 -1.03
N ASP A 126 -7.55 13.31 -0.73
CA ASP A 126 -7.89 14.68 -0.35
C ASP A 126 -7.23 15.06 1.00
N ALA A 127 -7.22 14.12 1.98
CA ALA A 127 -6.54 14.31 3.25
C ALA A 127 -5.03 14.51 3.07
N LEU A 128 -4.38 13.66 2.27
CA LEU A 128 -2.95 13.77 1.99
C LEU A 128 -2.63 15.06 1.24
N GLY A 129 -3.43 15.43 0.25
CA GLY A 129 -3.27 16.69 -0.48
C GLY A 129 -3.26 17.90 0.45
N ARG A 130 -4.15 17.94 1.46
CA ARG A 130 -4.21 19.01 2.47
C ARG A 130 -2.99 19.01 3.40
N ILE A 131 -2.52 17.83 3.83
CA ILE A 131 -1.38 17.68 4.75
C ILE A 131 -0.06 18.10 4.07
N PHE A 132 0.13 17.73 2.82
CA PHE A 132 1.37 17.98 2.08
C PHE A 132 1.37 19.29 1.26
N SER A 133 0.24 20.02 1.24
CA SER A 133 0.20 21.34 0.63
C SER A 133 0.85 22.37 1.56
N THR A 134 2.00 22.89 1.19
CA THR A 134 2.71 23.95 1.90
C THR A 134 3.08 25.08 0.93
N ASP A 135 3.02 26.34 1.40
CA ASP A 135 3.53 27.54 0.72
C ASP A 135 3.07 27.71 -0.74
N GLY A 136 1.79 27.40 -1.00
CA GLY A 136 1.21 27.55 -2.35
C GLY A 136 1.53 26.41 -3.32
N LYS A 137 2.28 25.38 -2.91
CA LYS A 137 2.43 24.12 -3.63
C LYS A 137 1.37 23.15 -3.16
N CYS A 138 0.38 22.88 -4.00
CA CYS A 138 -0.58 21.81 -3.80
C CYS A 138 0.03 20.51 -4.36
N ILE A 139 0.37 19.56 -3.48
CA ILE A 139 0.76 18.21 -3.91
C ILE A 139 -0.52 17.39 -3.96
N GLN A 140 -0.85 16.85 -5.14
CA GLN A 140 -2.04 16.03 -5.32
C GLN A 140 -1.70 14.55 -5.23
N ALA A 141 -2.60 13.78 -4.63
CA ALA A 141 -2.54 12.32 -4.67
C ALA A 141 -3.21 11.83 -5.96
N ASP A 142 -2.47 11.94 -7.07
CA ASP A 142 -2.97 11.65 -8.41
C ASP A 142 -3.12 10.16 -8.67
N GLU A 143 -2.29 9.34 -8.06
CA GLU A 143 -2.31 7.90 -8.27
C GLU A 143 -2.87 7.20 -7.02
N ARG A 144 -4.03 6.57 -7.20
CA ARG A 144 -4.74 5.82 -6.15
C ARG A 144 -4.83 4.37 -6.57
N LEU A 145 -4.23 3.50 -5.76
CA LEU A 145 -4.05 2.09 -6.04
C LEU A 145 -4.73 1.22 -4.98
N ILE A 146 -5.25 0.08 -5.41
CA ILE A 146 -5.61 -1.04 -4.55
C ILE A 146 -4.71 -2.21 -4.92
N TYR A 147 -4.05 -2.84 -3.95
CA TYR A 147 -3.49 -4.17 -4.17
C TYR A 147 -4.45 -5.22 -3.64
N SER A 148 -4.97 -6.04 -4.53
CA SER A 148 -5.84 -7.16 -4.17
C SER A 148 -5.03 -8.44 -3.98
N PHE A 149 -4.95 -8.93 -2.76
CA PHE A 149 -4.35 -10.24 -2.47
C PHE A 149 -5.16 -11.41 -3.04
N ARG A 150 -6.46 -11.22 -3.25
CA ARG A 150 -7.33 -12.22 -3.89
C ARG A 150 -7.07 -12.34 -5.37
N LEU A 151 -6.99 -11.21 -6.07
CA LEU A 151 -6.78 -11.15 -7.52
C LEU A 151 -5.29 -11.12 -7.90
N GLN A 152 -4.40 -10.89 -6.92
CA GLN A 152 -2.94 -10.82 -7.06
C GLN A 152 -2.52 -9.77 -8.09
N GLN A 153 -3.15 -8.60 -8.01
CA GLN A 153 -2.89 -7.50 -8.93
C GLN A 153 -3.06 -6.13 -8.30
N THR A 154 -2.37 -5.17 -8.87
CA THR A 154 -2.55 -3.74 -8.57
C THR A 154 -3.65 -3.18 -9.47
N ILE A 155 -4.60 -2.47 -8.87
CA ILE A 155 -5.77 -1.88 -9.52
C ILE A 155 -5.66 -0.36 -9.38
N VAL A 156 -5.70 0.36 -10.50
CA VAL A 156 -5.68 1.83 -10.52
C VAL A 156 -7.12 2.32 -10.39
N THR A 157 -7.40 3.15 -9.37
CA THR A 157 -8.73 3.72 -9.12
C THR A 157 -8.83 5.21 -9.49
N SER A 158 -7.71 5.85 -9.83
CA SER A 158 -7.65 7.29 -10.16
C SER A 158 -8.16 7.65 -11.56
N ARG A 159 -8.38 6.65 -12.42
CA ARG A 159 -9.03 6.89 -13.72
C ARG A 159 -10.53 6.82 -13.51
N GLU A 160 -11.22 7.97 -13.65
CA GLU A 160 -12.67 7.95 -13.89
C GLU A 160 -12.91 7.13 -15.15
N TYR A 161 -13.55 5.98 -15.00
CA TYR A 161 -14.16 5.33 -16.16
C TYR A 161 -15.24 6.30 -16.67
N LYS A 162 -14.90 7.09 -17.69
CA LYS A 162 -15.93 7.82 -18.45
C LYS A 162 -16.95 6.78 -18.92
N LYS A 163 -18.15 6.91 -18.39
CA LYS A 163 -19.32 6.17 -18.88
C LYS A 163 -19.59 6.50 -20.33
#